data_f67159af679a292058c1d7f958c3f620
#
_entry.id   f67159af679a292058c1d7f958c3f620
#
_cell.length_a   1.000
_cell.length_b   1.000
_cell.length_c   1.000
_cell.angle_alpha   90.00
_cell.angle_beta   90.00
_cell.angle_gamma   90.00
#
_symmetry.space_group_name_H-M   'P 1'
#
loop_
_entity.id
_entity.type
_entity.pdbx_description
1 polymer ?
#
loop_
_entity_poly.entity_id
_entity_poly.type
_entity_poly.pdbx_seq_one_letter_code
_entity_poly.pdbx_strand_id
1 'polypeptide(L)'
;MCFVLILLMVAFLSNNPVLTRGDGPPPQPADQVYNEMQTVYLGNLARRDHGVPPLRWNAPMTEAARWFSWDSVENRPGGYCGHLDTLGRWPSERVPLFGYQGYSGAENCYCGYMLPQDAITGWMSSPGHRANLLDPNSREIGMGYYRQDTGGRGYLTQDFGHDPVYPPVVINYEALQTADPSVQLYVYDRETGGGFAGLGAAAEMMVANDVCFSGADWQPYAAEKSWTLPPGTGWRTVYVKTRDAVGRTTVASDAIYLGQNVPTNELGLHLASTNTQEVTLYGLDEGWPSVQLSQNWFVDDTFGTFGLLWGNGERVQDAVALGGTAFRLRPGGGESSAWVWTTEFFQETPFVAYFRLKVNNNTSSGEVARIFVKGGGTDYGPLSLKGTDFTSIDAYQDFPVAFTFHHNPADVFLIFQFWRSGDADVTLDGVYIFADSQPVQSPLTWPLPGGNYRGGGIWVRYTDGAGHFSPIEEADLTPAERLVVSPEALVFLAEVGKPSPPAQTLTIRQEGCQPFTWGVSDNAVWLETELVEGDTVQVRVDIAGMAIGSYQAMITIEAESWVLGSPVHIPVKLMVAEKIWRCYLPLTLRDHRP
;
A
#
# COMPACT_ATOMS: atom_id res chain seq x y z
N MET A 1 43.66 -29.50 -11.75
CA MET A 1 42.94 -28.52 -12.59
C MET A 1 41.61 -28.24 -11.91
N CYS A 2 41.58 -27.17 -11.11
CA CYS A 2 40.39 -26.72 -10.42
C CYS A 2 39.69 -25.71 -11.32
N PHE A 3 38.47 -26.01 -11.75
CA PHE A 3 37.60 -25.03 -12.41
C PHE A 3 36.87 -24.23 -11.33
N VAL A 4 37.19 -22.94 -11.24
CA VAL A 4 36.45 -21.98 -10.46
C VAL A 4 35.29 -21.49 -11.33
N LEU A 5 34.05 -21.80 -10.94
CA LEU A 5 32.84 -21.28 -11.54
C LEU A 5 32.57 -19.88 -10.94
N ILE A 6 32.81 -18.83 -11.71
CA ILE A 6 32.42 -17.46 -11.35
C ILE A 6 30.95 -17.31 -11.73
N LEU A 7 30.08 -17.28 -10.71
CA LEU A 7 28.69 -16.88 -10.87
C LEU A 7 28.67 -15.35 -11.06
N LEU A 8 28.41 -14.89 -12.29
CA LEU A 8 28.04 -13.51 -12.54
C LEU A 8 26.60 -13.31 -12.03
N MET A 9 26.45 -12.68 -10.87
CA MET A 9 25.20 -12.02 -10.51
C MET A 9 25.03 -10.82 -11.44
N VAL A 10 24.17 -10.94 -12.44
CA VAL A 10 23.64 -9.78 -13.19
C VAL A 10 22.56 -9.18 -12.32
N ALA A 11 22.90 -8.16 -11.55
CA ALA A 11 21.92 -7.28 -10.95
C ALA A 11 21.22 -6.53 -12.09
N PHE A 12 19.97 -6.85 -12.34
CA PHE A 12 19.08 -5.96 -13.10
C PHE A 12 18.85 -4.71 -12.26
N LEU A 13 19.73 -3.72 -12.43
CA LEU A 13 19.43 -2.35 -12.03
C LEU A 13 18.28 -1.89 -12.93
N SER A 14 17.10 -1.74 -12.34
CA SER A 14 16.05 -0.93 -12.92
C SER A 14 16.67 0.44 -13.22
N ASN A 15 16.73 0.82 -14.49
CA ASN A 15 17.13 2.15 -14.92
C ASN A 15 16.02 3.15 -14.56
N ASN A 16 15.75 3.36 -13.30
CA ASN A 16 15.20 4.63 -12.87
C ASN A 16 16.31 5.66 -13.12
N PRO A 17 16.06 6.75 -13.85
CA PRO A 17 17.05 7.78 -14.04
C PRO A 17 17.41 8.32 -12.66
N VAL A 18 18.60 7.92 -12.19
CA VAL A 18 19.19 8.48 -10.98
C VAL A 18 19.19 9.99 -11.15
N LEU A 19 18.64 10.70 -10.18
CA LEU A 19 18.75 12.15 -10.04
C LEU A 19 20.25 12.48 -9.92
N THR A 20 20.93 12.63 -11.05
CA THR A 20 22.37 12.91 -11.09
C THR A 20 22.63 14.42 -11.08
N ARG A 21 22.29 15.06 -10.00
CA ARG A 21 23.06 16.17 -9.43
C ARG A 21 23.21 15.87 -7.95
N GLY A 22 24.44 15.82 -7.48
CA GLY A 22 24.77 15.55 -6.11
C GLY A 22 23.93 16.42 -5.18
N ASP A 23 23.61 15.82 -4.05
CA ASP A 23 22.95 16.43 -2.91
C ASP A 23 21.53 16.93 -3.20
N GLY A 24 20.53 16.05 -2.96
CA GLY A 24 19.13 16.45 -2.80
C GLY A 24 18.98 17.48 -1.65
N PRO A 25 17.78 18.02 -1.43
CA PRO A 25 17.56 18.97 -0.35
C PRO A 25 18.04 18.37 0.97
N PRO A 26 18.65 19.18 1.85
CA PRO A 26 18.99 18.73 3.20
C PRO A 26 17.72 18.31 3.94
N PRO A 27 17.83 17.48 5.01
CA PRO A 27 16.68 17.15 5.84
C PRO A 27 15.91 18.41 6.22
N GLN A 28 14.58 18.40 6.07
CA GLN A 28 13.71 19.53 6.32
C GLN A 28 13.77 19.94 7.80
N PRO A 29 14.10 21.21 8.14
CA PRO A 29 13.95 21.72 9.49
C PRO A 29 12.49 21.68 9.96
N ALA A 30 12.28 21.48 11.25
CA ALA A 30 10.95 21.31 11.83
C ALA A 30 10.00 22.50 11.57
N ASP A 31 10.53 23.74 11.53
CA ASP A 31 9.75 24.93 11.21
C ASP A 31 9.29 24.96 9.74
N GLN A 32 10.07 24.38 8.84
CA GLN A 32 9.69 24.26 7.43
C GLN A 32 8.61 23.18 7.25
N VAL A 33 8.77 22.01 7.88
CA VAL A 33 7.73 20.96 7.89
C VAL A 33 6.44 21.50 8.50
N TYR A 34 6.50 22.24 9.59
CA TYR A 34 5.32 22.87 10.18
C TYR A 34 4.62 23.82 9.20
N ASN A 35 5.36 24.62 8.45
CA ASN A 35 4.80 25.53 7.44
C ASN A 35 4.15 24.75 6.29
N GLU A 36 4.75 23.64 5.85
CA GLU A 36 4.15 22.74 4.85
C GLU A 36 2.79 22.22 5.32
N MET A 37 2.73 21.65 6.54
CA MET A 37 1.50 21.11 7.14
C MET A 37 0.42 22.18 7.27
N GLN A 38 0.78 23.37 7.78
CA GLN A 38 -0.16 24.48 7.90
C GLN A 38 -0.68 24.96 6.55
N THR A 39 0.16 24.95 5.51
CA THR A 39 -0.27 25.36 4.17
C THR A 39 -1.26 24.36 3.56
N VAL A 40 -1.04 23.06 3.75
CA VAL A 40 -2.00 22.01 3.32
C VAL A 40 -3.33 22.19 4.05
N TYR A 41 -3.31 22.32 5.38
CA TYR A 41 -4.52 22.53 6.19
C TYR A 41 -5.32 23.75 5.76
N LEU A 42 -4.67 24.92 5.63
CA LEU A 42 -5.32 26.16 5.19
C LEU A 42 -5.85 26.05 3.76
N GLY A 43 -5.15 25.35 2.87
CA GLY A 43 -5.63 25.03 1.53
C GLY A 43 -6.92 24.21 1.56
N ASN A 44 -6.97 23.20 2.42
CA ASN A 44 -8.17 22.38 2.62
C ASN A 44 -9.34 23.15 3.24
N LEU A 45 -9.05 24.11 4.13
CA LEU A 45 -10.10 25.02 4.62
C LEU A 45 -10.65 25.90 3.48
N ALA A 46 -9.78 26.42 2.60
CA ALA A 46 -10.23 27.16 1.42
C ALA A 46 -11.08 26.30 0.48
N ARG A 47 -10.72 25.02 0.28
CA ARG A 47 -11.53 24.05 -0.50
C ARG A 47 -12.88 23.81 0.16
N ARG A 48 -12.93 23.57 1.47
CA ARG A 48 -14.17 23.43 2.24
C ARG A 48 -15.11 24.63 2.03
N ASP A 49 -14.57 25.84 2.16
CA ASP A 49 -15.34 27.08 2.05
C ASP A 49 -15.89 27.31 0.63
N HIS A 50 -15.41 26.55 -0.35
CA HIS A 50 -15.90 26.51 -1.74
C HIS A 50 -16.64 25.22 -2.10
N GLY A 51 -16.94 24.35 -1.12
CA GLY A 51 -17.67 23.11 -1.34
C GLY A 51 -16.90 22.05 -2.12
N VAL A 52 -15.55 22.08 -2.06
CA VAL A 52 -14.66 21.12 -2.73
C VAL A 52 -14.07 20.18 -1.67
N PRO A 53 -13.99 18.86 -1.93
CA PRO A 53 -13.42 17.89 -0.98
C PRO A 53 -11.95 18.19 -0.62
N PRO A 54 -11.50 17.82 0.60
CA PRO A 54 -10.13 18.09 1.06
C PRO A 54 -9.11 17.22 0.34
N LEU A 55 -7.89 17.69 0.14
CA LEU A 55 -6.77 16.95 -0.40
C LEU A 55 -6.06 16.18 0.70
N ARG A 56 -5.65 14.94 0.40
CA ARG A 56 -4.77 14.12 1.24
C ARG A 56 -3.31 14.50 1.01
N TRP A 57 -2.56 14.74 2.06
CA TRP A 57 -1.13 15.00 1.95
C TRP A 57 -0.36 13.73 1.57
N ASN A 58 0.37 13.78 0.44
CA ASN A 58 1.06 12.64 -0.16
C ASN A 58 2.58 12.78 -0.05
N ALA A 59 3.27 11.76 0.47
CA ALA A 59 4.71 11.80 0.72
C ALA A 59 5.56 11.86 -0.56
N PRO A 60 5.41 10.99 -1.56
CA PRO A 60 6.13 11.07 -2.83
C PRO A 60 6.00 12.43 -3.53
N MET A 61 4.80 12.99 -3.57
CA MET A 61 4.56 14.32 -4.15
C MET A 61 5.25 15.41 -3.32
N THR A 62 5.27 15.26 -1.99
CA THR A 62 5.95 16.19 -1.08
C THR A 62 7.45 16.20 -1.32
N GLU A 63 8.07 15.04 -1.50
CA GLU A 63 9.50 14.96 -1.82
C GLU A 63 9.82 15.63 -3.17
N ALA A 64 8.96 15.47 -4.17
CA ALA A 64 9.08 16.15 -5.46
C ALA A 64 8.97 17.68 -5.32
N ALA A 65 7.99 18.16 -4.54
CA ALA A 65 7.77 19.56 -4.28
C ALA A 65 8.92 20.19 -3.46
N ARG A 66 9.44 19.50 -2.44
CA ARG A 66 10.63 19.90 -1.66
C ARG A 66 11.86 20.02 -2.55
N TRP A 67 12.09 19.00 -3.38
CA TRP A 67 13.21 19.01 -4.33
C TRP A 67 13.11 20.22 -5.27
N PHE A 68 11.93 20.49 -5.81
CA PHE A 68 11.75 21.62 -6.73
C PHE A 68 11.90 22.98 -6.04
N SER A 69 11.37 23.16 -4.84
CA SER A 69 11.58 24.38 -4.06
C SER A 69 13.06 24.62 -3.78
N TRP A 70 13.81 23.57 -3.43
CA TRP A 70 15.26 23.61 -3.24
C TRP A 70 16.01 23.94 -4.55
N ASP A 71 15.69 23.24 -5.65
CA ASP A 71 16.30 23.45 -6.97
C ASP A 71 16.11 24.88 -7.46
N SER A 72 14.95 25.47 -7.21
CA SER A 72 14.60 26.84 -7.58
C SER A 72 15.42 27.89 -6.83
N VAL A 73 15.96 27.57 -5.69
CA VAL A 73 16.80 28.47 -4.87
C VAL A 73 18.28 28.23 -5.12
N GLU A 74 18.72 26.99 -4.95
CA GLU A 74 20.15 26.64 -4.91
C GLU A 74 20.78 26.53 -6.29
N ASN A 75 20.03 26.09 -7.30
CA ASN A 75 20.55 25.84 -8.63
C ASN A 75 20.22 26.95 -9.64
N ARG A 76 19.55 28.04 -9.20
CA ARG A 76 19.22 29.18 -10.05
C ARG A 76 19.63 30.52 -9.42
N PRO A 77 20.57 31.25 -10.02
CA PRO A 77 20.98 32.57 -9.50
C PRO A 77 19.79 33.53 -9.38
N GLY A 78 19.59 34.05 -8.17
CA GLY A 78 18.47 34.96 -7.87
C GLY A 78 17.11 34.29 -7.62
N GLY A 79 17.07 32.95 -7.64
CA GLY A 79 15.86 32.13 -7.48
C GLY A 79 14.99 32.09 -8.75
N TYR A 80 14.09 31.13 -8.76
CA TYR A 80 13.17 30.93 -9.90
C TYR A 80 11.75 30.67 -9.42
N CYS A 81 10.79 31.41 -9.93
CA CYS A 81 9.39 31.26 -9.64
C CYS A 81 8.64 30.86 -10.92
N GLY A 82 8.58 29.59 -11.20
CA GLY A 82 7.94 28.99 -12.37
C GLY A 82 7.82 27.49 -12.16
N HIS A 83 7.66 26.71 -13.22
CA HIS A 83 7.27 25.29 -13.14
C HIS A 83 8.31 24.33 -13.73
N LEU A 84 9.29 24.84 -14.50
CA LEU A 84 10.33 24.04 -15.13
C LEU A 84 11.55 23.93 -14.22
N ASP A 85 11.98 22.72 -13.88
CA ASP A 85 13.17 22.51 -13.06
C ASP A 85 14.48 22.73 -13.82
N THR A 86 15.64 22.69 -13.15
CA THR A 86 16.95 22.89 -13.80
C THR A 86 17.36 21.73 -14.70
N LEU A 87 16.67 20.59 -14.64
CA LEU A 87 16.85 19.44 -15.52
C LEU A 87 15.87 19.45 -16.72
N GLY A 88 15.06 20.52 -16.87
CA GLY A 88 14.13 20.70 -17.99
C GLY A 88 12.82 19.93 -17.85
N ARG A 89 12.40 19.56 -16.63
CA ARG A 89 11.21 18.74 -16.39
C ARG A 89 10.06 19.57 -15.85
N TRP A 90 8.86 19.30 -16.34
CA TRP A 90 7.59 19.79 -15.81
C TRP A 90 7.12 18.96 -14.60
N PRO A 91 6.15 19.43 -13.79
CA PRO A 91 5.60 18.66 -12.66
C PRO A 91 5.19 17.24 -13.03
N SER A 92 4.48 17.05 -14.15
CA SER A 92 4.05 15.75 -14.65
C SER A 92 5.19 14.78 -15.01
N GLU A 93 6.40 15.29 -15.24
CA GLU A 93 7.60 14.51 -15.51
C GLU A 93 8.43 14.30 -14.23
N ARG A 94 8.40 15.27 -13.32
CA ARG A 94 9.17 15.27 -12.08
C ARG A 94 8.53 14.40 -11.00
N VAL A 95 7.24 14.60 -10.71
CA VAL A 95 6.53 13.95 -9.60
C VAL A 95 6.59 12.41 -9.66
N PRO A 96 6.40 11.75 -10.82
CA PRO A 96 6.55 10.29 -10.91
C PRO A 96 7.94 9.77 -10.55
N LEU A 97 9.01 10.56 -10.73
CA LEU A 97 10.38 10.15 -10.40
C LEU A 97 10.61 9.99 -8.89
N PHE A 98 9.73 10.55 -8.07
CA PHE A 98 9.74 10.38 -6.62
C PHE A 98 8.83 9.24 -6.14
N GLY A 99 8.28 8.46 -7.08
CA GLY A 99 7.48 7.27 -6.78
C GLY A 99 5.97 7.50 -6.71
N TYR A 100 5.48 8.68 -7.06
CA TYR A 100 4.04 8.89 -7.20
C TYR A 100 3.50 8.16 -8.42
N GLN A 101 2.45 7.36 -8.23
CA GLN A 101 1.92 6.47 -9.25
C GLN A 101 0.64 7.01 -9.91
N GLY A 102 0.03 8.04 -9.31
CA GLY A 102 -1.18 8.67 -9.85
C GLY A 102 -0.89 9.70 -10.93
N TYR A 103 -1.93 10.35 -11.39
CA TYR A 103 -1.82 11.47 -12.33
C TYR A 103 -1.44 12.74 -11.60
N SER A 104 -0.45 13.46 -12.10
CA SER A 104 0.00 14.76 -11.58
C SER A 104 0.33 15.70 -12.73
N GLY A 105 0.17 17.00 -12.53
CA GLY A 105 0.48 17.96 -13.60
C GLY A 105 0.11 19.39 -13.26
N ALA A 106 -0.82 19.61 -12.32
CA ALA A 106 -1.10 20.93 -11.79
C ALA A 106 -0.12 21.27 -10.67
N GLU A 107 0.42 22.47 -10.68
CA GLU A 107 1.37 22.96 -9.68
C GLU A 107 1.09 24.43 -9.38
N ASN A 108 1.21 24.81 -8.10
CA ASN A 108 1.25 26.18 -7.65
C ASN A 108 2.62 26.47 -7.03
N CYS A 109 3.24 27.58 -7.45
CA CYS A 109 4.47 28.09 -6.85
C CYS A 109 4.21 29.43 -6.18
N TYR A 110 4.86 29.66 -5.04
CA TYR A 110 4.88 30.95 -4.39
C TYR A 110 6.31 31.28 -3.91
N CYS A 111 6.78 32.49 -4.23
CA CYS A 111 8.18 32.87 -4.06
C CYS A 111 8.25 34.19 -3.31
N GLY A 112 8.97 34.19 -2.20
CA GLY A 112 9.16 35.37 -1.36
C GLY A 112 9.22 35.02 0.12
N TYR A 113 9.28 36.04 0.96
CA TYR A 113 9.16 35.86 2.40
C TYR A 113 7.69 35.72 2.77
N MET A 114 7.31 34.61 3.46
CA MET A 114 5.89 34.36 3.69
C MET A 114 5.58 33.45 4.87
N LEU A 115 4.34 33.63 5.32
CA LEU A 115 3.63 32.69 6.18
C LEU A 115 2.70 31.81 5.33
N PRO A 116 2.28 30.63 5.81
CA PRO A 116 1.32 29.76 5.11
C PRO A 116 0.05 30.47 4.64
N GLN A 117 -0.51 31.37 5.48
CA GLN A 117 -1.70 32.15 5.16
C GLN A 117 -1.48 33.10 3.98
N ASP A 118 -0.28 33.69 3.83
CA ASP A 118 0.03 34.61 2.73
C ASP A 118 0.05 33.87 1.40
N ALA A 119 0.61 32.64 1.37
CA ALA A 119 0.63 31.80 0.19
C ALA A 119 -0.79 31.44 -0.27
N ILE A 120 -1.64 30.95 0.65
CA ILE A 120 -3.05 30.63 0.35
C ILE A 120 -3.79 31.87 -0.16
N THR A 121 -3.63 33.02 0.48
CA THR A 121 -4.27 34.28 0.06
C THR A 121 -3.79 34.68 -1.34
N GLY A 122 -2.49 34.57 -1.63
CA GLY A 122 -1.91 34.87 -2.93
C GLY A 122 -2.45 33.94 -4.02
N TRP A 123 -2.47 32.64 -3.79
CA TRP A 123 -3.00 31.67 -4.76
C TRP A 123 -4.49 31.83 -4.99
N MET A 124 -5.28 32.06 -3.94
CA MET A 124 -6.73 32.31 -4.08
C MET A 124 -7.05 33.61 -4.82
N SER A 125 -6.13 34.57 -4.83
CA SER A 125 -6.29 35.84 -5.55
C SER A 125 -5.87 35.73 -7.03
N SER A 126 -5.15 34.68 -7.42
CA SER A 126 -4.68 34.42 -8.80
C SER A 126 -5.59 33.40 -9.48
N PRO A 127 -6.25 33.74 -10.60
CA PRO A 127 -7.22 32.84 -11.25
C PRO A 127 -6.65 31.46 -11.59
N GLY A 128 -5.41 31.36 -12.11
CA GLY A 128 -4.79 30.08 -12.46
C GLY A 128 -4.47 29.24 -11.23
N HIS A 129 -3.80 29.82 -10.22
CA HIS A 129 -3.46 29.12 -9.00
C HIS A 129 -4.72 28.71 -8.20
N ARG A 130 -5.75 29.58 -8.18
CA ARG A 130 -7.04 29.26 -7.56
C ARG A 130 -7.73 28.09 -8.25
N ALA A 131 -7.68 28.02 -9.60
CA ALA A 131 -8.24 26.90 -10.33
C ALA A 131 -7.56 25.57 -9.94
N ASN A 132 -6.23 25.55 -9.83
CA ASN A 132 -5.50 24.38 -9.36
C ASN A 132 -5.87 23.99 -7.93
N LEU A 133 -5.88 24.98 -6.99
CA LEU A 133 -6.20 24.72 -5.58
C LEU A 133 -7.64 24.23 -5.39
N LEU A 134 -8.60 24.66 -6.22
CA LEU A 134 -10.01 24.30 -6.13
C LEU A 134 -10.45 23.25 -7.16
N ASP A 135 -9.52 22.59 -7.87
CA ASP A 135 -9.88 21.52 -8.79
C ASP A 135 -10.53 20.34 -8.05
N PRO A 136 -11.81 20.02 -8.33
CA PRO A 136 -12.51 18.93 -7.67
C PRO A 136 -11.97 17.53 -8.04
N ASN A 137 -11.19 17.42 -9.12
CA ASN A 137 -10.60 16.16 -9.55
C ASN A 137 -9.32 15.82 -8.78
N SER A 138 -8.65 16.81 -8.21
CA SER A 138 -7.49 16.57 -7.35
C SER A 138 -7.92 15.97 -6.02
N ARG A 139 -7.23 14.93 -5.56
CA ARG A 139 -7.47 14.20 -4.30
C ARG A 139 -6.27 14.22 -3.37
N GLU A 140 -5.08 14.45 -3.92
CA GLU A 140 -3.82 14.41 -3.21
C GLU A 140 -3.00 15.66 -3.50
N ILE A 141 -2.14 16.02 -2.54
CA ILE A 141 -1.28 17.17 -2.60
C ILE A 141 0.12 16.85 -2.07
N GLY A 142 1.15 17.28 -2.79
CA GLY A 142 2.49 17.42 -2.27
C GLY A 142 2.77 18.86 -1.88
N MET A 143 3.47 19.08 -0.78
CA MET A 143 3.85 20.42 -0.32
C MET A 143 5.34 20.46 -0.03
N GLY A 144 6.08 21.35 -0.68
CA GLY A 144 7.50 21.57 -0.44
C GLY A 144 7.79 23.01 -0.11
N TYR A 145 8.41 23.25 1.05
CA TYR A 145 8.92 24.56 1.45
C TYR A 145 10.44 24.52 1.54
N TYR A 146 11.11 25.47 0.91
CA TYR A 146 12.55 25.64 1.07
C TYR A 146 12.93 27.08 1.33
N ARG A 147 13.86 27.27 2.28
CA ARG A 147 14.45 28.56 2.64
C ARG A 147 15.92 28.37 2.95
N GLN A 148 16.78 29.13 2.27
CA GLN A 148 18.23 29.04 2.41
C GLN A 148 18.75 29.42 3.81
N ASP A 149 18.11 30.40 4.41
CA ASP A 149 18.44 30.88 5.77
C ASP A 149 17.21 31.47 6.48
N THR A 150 17.38 31.89 7.75
CA THR A 150 16.29 32.46 8.56
C THR A 150 15.78 33.81 8.07
N GLY A 151 16.49 34.48 7.18
CA GLY A 151 16.14 35.80 6.61
C GLY A 151 15.95 35.78 5.09
N GLY A 152 16.23 34.64 4.46
CA GLY A 152 16.15 34.45 3.01
C GLY A 152 14.73 34.34 2.46
N ARG A 153 14.62 34.36 1.13
CA ARG A 153 13.35 34.13 0.44
C ARG A 153 12.94 32.68 0.63
N GLY A 154 11.69 32.47 1.00
CA GLY A 154 11.05 31.16 1.00
C GLY A 154 10.44 30.83 -0.35
N TYR A 155 10.45 29.57 -0.70
CA TYR A 155 9.81 29.02 -1.90
C TYR A 155 8.86 27.91 -1.45
N LEU A 156 7.61 27.99 -1.88
CA LEU A 156 6.59 26.96 -1.68
C LEU A 156 6.15 26.42 -3.01
N THR A 157 6.06 25.10 -3.09
CA THR A 157 5.54 24.37 -4.22
C THR A 157 4.39 23.48 -3.75
N GLN A 158 3.25 23.55 -4.42
CA GLN A 158 2.13 22.61 -4.30
C GLN A 158 2.03 21.81 -5.58
N ASP A 159 2.24 20.51 -5.52
CA ASP A 159 1.94 19.57 -6.59
C ASP A 159 0.58 18.91 -6.33
N PHE A 160 -0.30 18.87 -7.33
CA PHE A 160 -1.64 18.31 -7.21
C PHE A 160 -1.78 17.04 -8.05
N GLY A 161 -2.51 16.07 -7.53
CA GLY A 161 -2.72 14.81 -8.22
C GLY A 161 -3.89 14.00 -7.71
N HIS A 162 -4.11 12.87 -8.37
CA HIS A 162 -5.04 11.83 -7.96
C HIS A 162 -4.54 10.46 -8.41
N ASP A 163 -4.79 9.45 -7.61
CA ASP A 163 -4.56 8.05 -7.97
C ASP A 163 -5.92 7.35 -8.12
N PRO A 164 -6.28 6.89 -9.33
CA PRO A 164 -7.59 6.30 -9.58
C PRO A 164 -7.80 4.97 -8.85
N VAL A 165 -6.74 4.30 -8.41
CA VAL A 165 -6.82 3.00 -7.71
C VAL A 165 -6.64 3.12 -6.20
N TYR A 166 -6.30 4.30 -5.70
CA TYR A 166 -6.10 4.54 -4.27
C TYR A 166 -6.93 5.73 -3.79
N PRO A 167 -8.21 5.51 -3.40
CA PRO A 167 -9.04 6.56 -2.82
C PRO A 167 -8.53 6.89 -1.40
N PRO A 168 -8.06 8.12 -1.16
CA PRO A 168 -7.54 8.49 0.15
C PRO A 168 -8.62 8.72 1.20
N VAL A 169 -8.21 8.74 2.47
CA VAL A 169 -9.00 9.27 3.60
C VAL A 169 -8.30 10.50 4.16
N VAL A 170 -9.06 11.47 4.63
CA VAL A 170 -8.56 12.73 5.19
C VAL A 170 -9.20 12.99 6.55
N ILE A 171 -8.40 13.21 7.59
CA ILE A 171 -8.86 13.54 8.95
C ILE A 171 -8.84 15.06 9.16
N ASN A 172 -9.96 15.65 9.58
CA ASN A 172 -10.06 17.05 9.96
C ASN A 172 -9.36 18.01 8.97
N TYR A 173 -9.52 17.78 7.66
CA TYR A 173 -8.90 18.58 6.59
C TYR A 173 -7.37 18.61 6.60
N GLU A 174 -6.69 17.56 7.04
CA GLU A 174 -5.24 17.50 7.28
C GLU A 174 -4.77 18.43 8.42
N ALA A 175 -5.58 18.59 9.45
CA ALA A 175 -5.14 19.32 10.64
C ALA A 175 -3.98 18.55 11.30
N LEU A 176 -2.91 19.29 11.66
CA LEU A 176 -1.75 18.72 12.33
C LEU A 176 -2.12 18.01 13.64
N GLN A 177 -3.03 18.60 14.40
CA GLN A 177 -3.39 18.13 15.74
C GLN A 177 -4.84 18.49 16.10
N THR A 178 -5.37 17.78 17.09
CA THR A 178 -6.66 18.06 17.71
C THR A 178 -6.60 17.81 19.21
N ALA A 179 -7.30 18.61 20.00
CA ALA A 179 -7.51 18.34 21.42
C ALA A 179 -8.77 17.48 21.68
N ASP A 180 -9.66 17.40 20.69
CA ASP A 180 -10.90 16.62 20.74
C ASP A 180 -10.67 15.25 20.09
N PRO A 181 -10.93 14.13 20.78
CA PRO A 181 -10.87 12.80 20.16
C PRO A 181 -11.95 12.59 19.08
N SER A 182 -12.99 13.41 19.04
CA SER A 182 -14.00 13.36 17.98
C SER A 182 -13.48 14.08 16.73
N VAL A 183 -13.35 13.36 15.62
CA VAL A 183 -12.82 13.86 14.36
C VAL A 183 -13.81 13.63 13.22
N GLN A 184 -13.65 14.39 12.13
CA GLN A 184 -14.37 14.19 10.89
C GLN A 184 -13.44 13.54 9.86
N LEU A 185 -13.88 12.46 9.27
CA LEU A 185 -13.23 11.79 8.15
C LEU A 185 -13.91 12.24 6.86
N TYR A 186 -13.10 12.50 5.85
CA TYR A 186 -13.56 12.50 4.46
C TYR A 186 -12.97 11.25 3.78
N VAL A 187 -13.83 10.36 3.33
CA VAL A 187 -13.48 9.11 2.67
C VAL A 187 -13.76 9.26 1.18
N TYR A 188 -12.71 9.22 0.37
CA TYR A 188 -12.90 9.28 -1.07
C TYR A 188 -13.50 7.98 -1.60
N ASP A 189 -14.32 8.12 -2.63
CA ASP A 189 -14.77 7.02 -3.46
C ASP A 189 -13.72 6.68 -4.51
N ARG A 190 -13.79 5.48 -5.06
CA ARG A 190 -12.99 5.08 -6.21
C ARG A 190 -13.42 5.87 -7.44
N GLU A 191 -12.47 6.15 -8.32
CA GLU A 191 -12.80 6.80 -9.59
C GLU A 191 -13.50 5.83 -10.53
N THR A 192 -14.53 6.32 -11.17
CA THR A 192 -15.28 5.61 -12.18
C THR A 192 -14.75 5.98 -13.56
N GLY A 193 -14.45 5.00 -14.41
CA GLY A 193 -14.20 5.21 -15.83
C GLY A 193 -12.74 5.43 -16.25
N GLY A 194 -11.79 5.09 -15.43
CA GLY A 194 -10.35 5.15 -15.75
C GLY A 194 -9.78 3.82 -16.20
N GLY A 195 -9.99 3.40 -17.43
CA GLY A 195 -9.31 2.25 -18.03
C GLY A 195 -9.42 0.94 -17.24
N PHE A 196 -8.35 0.15 -17.25
CA PHE A 196 -8.25 -1.14 -16.57
C PHE A 196 -8.36 -1.07 -15.02
N ALA A 197 -7.94 0.05 -14.46
CA ALA A 197 -8.03 0.34 -13.04
C ALA A 197 -9.39 0.89 -12.62
N GLY A 198 -10.36 0.97 -13.52
CA GLY A 198 -11.72 1.44 -13.27
C GLY A 198 -12.44 0.57 -12.24
N LEU A 199 -12.22 0.90 -10.98
CA LEU A 199 -12.88 0.26 -9.86
C LEU A 199 -14.27 0.85 -9.70
N GLY A 200 -15.27 0.01 -9.34
CA GLY A 200 -16.62 0.46 -9.08
C GLY A 200 -16.73 1.45 -7.93
N ALA A 201 -17.83 2.18 -7.87
CA ALA A 201 -18.13 3.02 -6.74
C ALA A 201 -18.14 2.22 -5.43
N ALA A 202 -17.67 2.81 -4.34
CA ALA A 202 -17.66 2.16 -3.04
C ALA A 202 -19.12 1.93 -2.59
N ALA A 203 -19.47 0.66 -2.34
CA ALA A 203 -20.77 0.27 -1.82
C ALA A 203 -20.76 0.22 -0.30
N GLU A 204 -19.68 -0.23 0.28
CA GLU A 204 -19.51 -0.42 1.71
C GLU A 204 -18.12 0.02 2.17
N MET A 205 -18.01 0.31 3.47
CA MET A 205 -16.73 0.63 4.12
C MET A 205 -16.65 0.04 5.52
N MET A 206 -15.42 -0.21 5.99
CA MET A 206 -15.07 -0.41 7.40
C MET A 206 -14.18 0.74 7.85
N VAL A 207 -14.28 1.12 9.13
CA VAL A 207 -13.41 2.13 9.75
C VAL A 207 -12.88 1.57 11.06
N ALA A 208 -11.58 1.68 11.29
CA ALA A 208 -10.94 1.19 12.50
C ALA A 208 -9.82 2.11 12.98
N ASN A 209 -9.42 1.96 14.25
CA ASN A 209 -8.26 2.61 14.84
C ASN A 209 -7.00 1.73 14.80
N ASP A 210 -7.10 0.56 14.22
CA ASP A 210 -6.00 -0.39 14.03
C ASP A 210 -6.05 -0.99 12.62
N VAL A 211 -4.89 -1.41 12.12
CA VAL A 211 -4.72 -1.96 10.78
C VAL A 211 -5.43 -3.30 10.58
N CYS A 212 -5.77 -3.98 11.67
CA CYS A 212 -6.46 -5.26 11.66
C CYS A 212 -7.98 -5.14 11.55
N PHE A 213 -8.52 -3.93 11.57
CA PHE A 213 -9.97 -3.68 11.60
C PHE A 213 -10.68 -4.45 12.72
N SER A 214 -10.03 -4.58 13.89
CA SER A 214 -10.51 -5.36 15.02
C SER A 214 -11.91 -4.91 15.49
N GLY A 215 -12.89 -5.81 15.38
CA GLY A 215 -14.28 -5.51 15.75
C GLY A 215 -15.00 -4.52 14.84
N ALA A 216 -14.46 -4.20 13.67
CA ALA A 216 -15.11 -3.35 12.68
C ALA A 216 -16.03 -4.19 11.79
N ASP A 217 -17.20 -3.64 11.47
CA ASP A 217 -18.17 -4.26 10.57
C ASP A 217 -18.30 -3.46 9.26
N TRP A 218 -18.66 -4.15 8.19
CA TRP A 218 -19.04 -3.52 6.94
C TRP A 218 -20.30 -2.68 7.13
N GLN A 219 -20.25 -1.43 6.71
CA GLN A 219 -21.36 -0.47 6.74
C GLN A 219 -21.50 0.19 5.36
N PRO A 220 -22.69 0.73 5.03
CA PRO A 220 -22.84 1.48 3.78
C PRO A 220 -21.80 2.59 3.66
N TYR A 221 -21.25 2.77 2.47
CA TYR A 221 -20.31 3.85 2.20
C TYR A 221 -20.92 5.23 2.47
N ALA A 222 -20.12 6.10 3.06
CA ALA A 222 -20.42 7.52 3.24
C ALA A 222 -19.14 8.34 3.08
N ALA A 223 -19.19 9.39 2.26
CA ALA A 223 -18.03 10.27 2.03
C ALA A 223 -17.61 11.04 3.29
N GLU A 224 -18.54 11.35 4.18
CA GLU A 224 -18.25 12.03 5.44
C GLU A 224 -18.65 11.13 6.61
N LYS A 225 -17.76 11.01 7.59
CA LYS A 225 -17.94 10.15 8.76
C LYS A 225 -17.34 10.79 9.99
N SER A 226 -18.15 10.95 11.04
CA SER A 226 -17.63 11.24 12.40
C SER A 226 -16.99 9.99 12.98
N TRP A 227 -15.81 10.14 13.61
CA TRP A 227 -15.06 9.06 14.20
C TRP A 227 -14.49 9.45 15.56
N THR A 228 -14.23 8.47 16.43
CA THR A 228 -13.65 8.70 17.74
C THR A 228 -12.27 8.04 17.83
N LEU A 229 -11.26 8.85 18.06
CA LEU A 229 -9.89 8.40 18.25
C LEU A 229 -9.71 7.73 19.61
N PRO A 230 -8.81 6.74 19.76
CA PRO A 230 -8.46 6.17 21.06
C PRO A 230 -7.92 7.24 22.02
N PRO A 231 -8.19 7.14 23.33
CA PRO A 231 -7.74 8.11 24.30
C PRO A 231 -6.21 8.16 24.44
N GLY A 232 -5.72 9.22 25.09
CA GLY A 232 -4.29 9.47 25.33
C GLY A 232 -3.68 10.42 24.31
N THR A 233 -2.55 11.02 24.67
CA THR A 233 -1.80 11.96 23.79
C THR A 233 -0.88 11.20 22.84
N GLY A 234 -0.73 11.69 21.61
CA GLY A 234 0.15 11.13 20.59
C GLY A 234 -0.54 10.94 19.24
N TRP A 235 0.21 10.45 18.25
CA TRP A 235 -0.32 10.14 16.92
C TRP A 235 -1.40 9.06 16.99
N ARG A 236 -2.47 9.29 16.24
CA ARG A 236 -3.61 8.38 16.08
C ARG A 236 -3.86 8.17 14.60
N THR A 237 -3.79 6.92 14.16
CA THR A 237 -4.08 6.54 12.78
C THR A 237 -5.49 5.99 12.69
N VAL A 238 -6.22 6.38 11.65
CA VAL A 238 -7.52 5.80 11.29
C VAL A 238 -7.34 5.08 9.97
N TYR A 239 -7.82 3.85 9.91
CA TYR A 239 -7.81 2.99 8.73
C TYR A 239 -9.23 2.90 8.16
N VAL A 240 -9.34 2.97 6.85
CA VAL A 240 -10.61 2.80 6.14
C VAL A 240 -10.41 1.77 5.04
N LYS A 241 -11.20 0.70 5.07
CA LYS A 241 -11.30 -0.29 4.00
C LYS A 241 -12.59 -0.06 3.26
N THR A 242 -12.55 0.16 1.95
CA THR A 242 -13.73 0.29 1.09
C THR A 242 -13.89 -0.94 0.22
N ARG A 243 -15.14 -1.25 -0.15
CA ARG A 243 -15.49 -2.36 -1.04
C ARG A 243 -16.53 -1.90 -2.05
N ASP A 244 -16.31 -2.21 -3.32
CA ASP A 244 -17.32 -1.99 -4.37
C ASP A 244 -18.30 -3.16 -4.50
N ALA A 245 -19.29 -3.03 -5.40
CA ALA A 245 -20.31 -4.05 -5.62
C ALA A 245 -19.77 -5.38 -6.16
N VAL A 246 -18.57 -5.39 -6.72
CA VAL A 246 -17.90 -6.60 -7.25
C VAL A 246 -17.09 -7.30 -6.17
N GLY A 247 -16.85 -6.64 -5.03
CA GLY A 247 -16.03 -7.15 -3.94
C GLY A 247 -14.56 -6.70 -4.00
N ARG A 248 -14.19 -5.77 -4.89
CA ARG A 248 -12.84 -5.19 -4.93
C ARG A 248 -12.65 -4.27 -3.75
N THR A 249 -11.56 -4.43 -3.02
CA THR A 249 -11.30 -3.66 -1.81
C THR A 249 -10.07 -2.77 -1.95
N THR A 250 -10.02 -1.69 -1.17
CA THR A 250 -8.80 -0.92 -0.92
C THR A 250 -8.75 -0.51 0.54
N VAL A 251 -7.54 -0.32 1.05
CA VAL A 251 -7.28 0.20 2.39
C VAL A 251 -6.53 1.51 2.29
N ALA A 252 -7.05 2.54 2.91
CA ALA A 252 -6.40 3.83 3.07
C ALA A 252 -6.28 4.18 4.55
N SER A 253 -5.32 5.02 4.90
CA SER A 253 -5.16 5.51 6.27
C SER A 253 -4.74 6.97 6.30
N ASP A 254 -5.05 7.61 7.40
CA ASP A 254 -4.58 8.95 7.73
C ASP A 254 -4.30 9.03 9.23
N ALA A 255 -3.49 10.01 9.65
CA ALA A 255 -3.11 10.18 11.03
C ALA A 255 -3.18 11.63 11.48
N ILE A 256 -3.58 11.84 12.73
CA ILE A 256 -3.62 13.14 13.39
C ILE A 256 -3.02 13.02 14.79
N TYR A 257 -2.36 14.08 15.27
CA TYR A 257 -1.87 14.10 16.65
C TYR A 257 -2.98 14.48 17.61
N LEU A 258 -3.32 13.58 18.54
CA LEU A 258 -4.25 13.87 19.63
C LEU A 258 -3.49 14.55 20.78
N GLY A 259 -3.70 15.84 20.95
CA GLY A 259 -2.99 16.69 21.91
C GLY A 259 -2.88 18.12 21.40
N GLN A 260 -2.14 18.98 22.16
CA GLN A 260 -2.00 20.40 21.81
C GLN A 260 -0.64 20.77 21.24
N ASN A 261 0.39 19.94 21.43
CA ASN A 261 1.76 20.24 21.03
C ASN A 261 2.40 18.99 20.44
N VAL A 262 2.46 18.92 19.12
CA VAL A 262 3.22 17.86 18.44
C VAL A 262 4.70 18.06 18.72
N PRO A 263 5.44 17.04 19.18
CA PRO A 263 6.89 17.12 19.32
C PRO A 263 7.55 17.47 17.99
N THR A 264 8.48 18.40 18.00
CA THR A 264 9.14 18.90 16.76
C THR A 264 9.88 17.81 15.98
N ASN A 265 10.39 16.79 16.66
CA ASN A 265 11.03 15.63 16.05
C ASN A 265 10.04 14.59 15.49
N GLU A 266 8.75 14.79 15.69
CA GLU A 266 7.68 13.93 15.17
C GLU A 266 6.89 14.56 14.01
N LEU A 267 7.21 15.82 13.65
CA LEU A 267 6.56 16.49 12.53
C LEU A 267 6.85 15.75 11.22
N GLY A 268 5.80 15.45 10.47
CA GLY A 268 5.88 14.77 9.18
C GLY A 268 6.15 13.27 9.23
N LEU A 269 6.33 12.63 10.40
CA LEU A 269 6.54 11.17 10.49
C LEU A 269 5.37 10.36 9.92
N HIS A 270 4.15 10.86 10.03
CA HIS A 270 2.96 10.23 9.46
C HIS A 270 2.92 10.22 7.92
N LEU A 271 3.83 10.93 7.28
CA LEU A 271 3.97 10.94 5.82
C LEU A 271 4.94 9.88 5.30
N ALA A 272 5.59 9.12 6.18
CA ALA A 272 6.50 8.07 5.73
C ALA A 272 5.73 7.08 4.84
N SER A 273 6.02 7.06 3.55
CA SER A 273 5.46 6.07 2.63
C SER A 273 6.26 4.78 2.73
N THR A 274 5.57 3.68 2.88
CA THR A 274 6.15 2.35 2.64
C THR A 274 5.97 2.04 1.15
N ASN A 275 6.99 2.30 0.34
CA ASN A 275 7.03 1.80 -1.03
C ASN A 275 7.25 0.29 -0.98
N THR A 276 6.17 -0.48 -0.96
CA THR A 276 6.23 -1.93 -0.96
C THR A 276 6.23 -2.42 -2.41
N GLN A 277 7.34 -2.99 -2.86
CA GLN A 277 7.48 -3.62 -4.17
C GLN A 277 7.07 -5.10 -4.18
N GLU A 278 6.76 -5.63 -3.03
CA GLU A 278 6.34 -7.01 -2.82
C GLU A 278 5.36 -7.08 -1.65
N VAL A 279 4.52 -8.09 -1.65
CA VAL A 279 3.64 -8.42 -0.52
C VAL A 279 3.96 -9.81 -0.02
N THR A 280 3.85 -10.02 1.28
CA THR A 280 3.98 -11.35 1.88
C THR A 280 2.63 -11.82 2.33
N LEU A 281 2.21 -12.98 1.84
CA LEU A 281 0.92 -13.62 2.11
C LEU A 281 1.13 -14.76 3.11
N TYR A 282 0.26 -14.85 4.08
CA TYR A 282 0.27 -15.86 5.14
C TYR A 282 -1.02 -16.68 5.09
N GLY A 283 -0.98 -17.88 5.67
CA GLY A 283 -2.18 -18.71 5.83
C GLY A 283 -2.75 -19.25 4.51
N LEU A 284 -1.94 -19.30 3.44
CA LEU A 284 -2.36 -19.93 2.18
C LEU A 284 -2.67 -21.41 2.39
N ASP A 285 -3.71 -21.91 1.71
CA ASP A 285 -4.13 -23.32 1.81
C ASP A 285 -3.15 -24.25 1.08
N GLU A 286 -2.23 -24.84 1.83
CA GLU A 286 -1.23 -25.81 1.33
C GLU A 286 -1.84 -27.14 0.88
N GLY A 287 -3.14 -27.33 1.01
CA GLY A 287 -3.86 -28.45 0.39
C GLY A 287 -3.94 -28.37 -1.13
N TRP A 288 -3.67 -27.19 -1.71
CA TRP A 288 -3.59 -26.97 -3.14
C TRP A 288 -2.15 -26.95 -3.64
N PRO A 289 -1.84 -27.50 -4.83
CA PRO A 289 -0.47 -27.49 -5.36
C PRO A 289 -0.01 -26.12 -5.86
N SER A 290 -0.94 -25.27 -6.30
CA SER A 290 -0.61 -23.98 -6.92
C SER A 290 -1.62 -22.90 -6.59
N VAL A 291 -1.14 -21.66 -6.61
CA VAL A 291 -1.91 -20.44 -6.36
C VAL A 291 -1.68 -19.42 -7.48
N GLN A 292 -2.71 -18.65 -7.78
CA GLN A 292 -2.69 -17.50 -8.66
C GLN A 292 -3.05 -16.26 -7.86
N LEU A 293 -2.39 -15.15 -8.14
CA LEU A 293 -2.53 -13.89 -7.40
C LEU A 293 -2.93 -12.75 -8.35
N SER A 294 -3.76 -11.84 -7.85
CA SER A 294 -4.23 -10.66 -8.60
C SER A 294 -4.35 -9.46 -7.68
N GLN A 295 -4.01 -8.26 -8.15
CA GLN A 295 -4.24 -7.00 -7.44
C GLN A 295 -5.66 -6.46 -7.71
N ASN A 296 -6.71 -7.25 -7.48
CA ASN A 296 -8.11 -6.91 -7.80
C ASN A 296 -8.37 -6.63 -9.29
N TRP A 297 -7.59 -7.20 -10.20
CA TRP A 297 -7.75 -6.93 -11.63
C TRP A 297 -8.98 -7.62 -12.19
N PHE A 298 -10.02 -6.84 -12.37
CA PHE A 298 -11.26 -7.27 -13.00
C PHE A 298 -11.81 -6.17 -13.90
N VAL A 299 -11.98 -6.49 -15.17
CA VAL A 299 -12.59 -5.59 -16.16
C VAL A 299 -14.04 -6.02 -16.35
N ASP A 300 -14.97 -5.17 -15.96
CA ASP A 300 -16.42 -5.40 -16.10
C ASP A 300 -17.09 -4.36 -17.00
N ASP A 301 -18.38 -4.52 -17.24
CA ASP A 301 -19.17 -3.58 -18.04
C ASP A 301 -19.93 -2.54 -17.19
N THR A 302 -19.65 -2.43 -15.90
CA THR A 302 -20.35 -1.52 -14.97
C THR A 302 -20.30 -0.07 -15.46
N PHE A 303 -19.21 0.35 -16.11
CA PHE A 303 -18.99 1.71 -16.61
C PHE A 303 -19.05 1.84 -18.12
N GLY A 304 -19.57 0.85 -18.83
CA GLY A 304 -19.62 0.90 -20.27
C GLY A 304 -18.28 0.73 -20.95
N THR A 305 -17.41 -0.06 -20.34
CA THR A 305 -16.05 -0.31 -20.83
C THR A 305 -16.05 -1.21 -22.08
N PHE A 306 -17.01 -2.13 -22.20
CA PHE A 306 -17.10 -2.96 -23.40
C PHE A 306 -17.76 -2.23 -24.55
N GLY A 307 -17.11 -2.22 -25.70
CA GLY A 307 -17.58 -1.65 -26.95
C GLY A 307 -17.92 -2.70 -27.99
N LEU A 308 -19.07 -2.53 -28.69
CA LEU A 308 -19.40 -3.36 -29.85
C LEU A 308 -18.48 -3.00 -31.01
N LEU A 309 -17.74 -3.99 -31.55
CA LEU A 309 -16.96 -3.81 -32.77
C LEU A 309 -17.80 -3.97 -34.03
N TRP A 310 -18.61 -5.04 -34.09
CA TRP A 310 -19.55 -5.30 -35.17
C TRP A 310 -20.62 -6.32 -34.75
N GLY A 311 -21.67 -6.41 -35.51
CA GLY A 311 -22.76 -7.37 -35.30
C GLY A 311 -23.86 -6.82 -34.40
N ASN A 312 -24.45 -7.71 -33.59
CA ASN A 312 -25.59 -7.43 -32.72
C ASN A 312 -25.20 -7.62 -31.26
N GLY A 313 -25.08 -6.55 -30.50
CA GLY A 313 -24.72 -6.60 -29.09
C GLY A 313 -25.27 -5.40 -28.31
N GLU A 314 -25.51 -5.65 -27.04
CA GLU A 314 -26.07 -4.66 -26.13
C GLU A 314 -25.59 -4.87 -24.69
N ARG A 315 -25.56 -3.79 -23.92
CA ARG A 315 -25.42 -3.87 -22.46
C ARG A 315 -26.75 -4.28 -21.85
N VAL A 316 -26.72 -5.21 -20.89
CA VAL A 316 -27.89 -5.73 -20.20
C VAL A 316 -27.73 -5.59 -18.68
N GLN A 317 -28.86 -5.32 -18.01
CA GLN A 317 -28.94 -5.51 -16.57
C GLN A 317 -28.99 -7.00 -16.29
N ASP A 318 -28.14 -7.50 -15.42
CA ASP A 318 -28.04 -8.91 -15.10
C ASP A 318 -27.71 -9.08 -13.60
N ALA A 319 -28.71 -9.51 -12.84
CA ALA A 319 -28.61 -9.63 -11.38
C ALA A 319 -27.59 -10.69 -10.90
N VAL A 320 -27.12 -11.58 -11.79
CA VAL A 320 -26.08 -12.57 -11.48
C VAL A 320 -24.70 -12.19 -12.02
N ALA A 321 -24.61 -11.07 -12.74
CA ALA A 321 -23.35 -10.46 -13.08
C ALA A 321 -22.77 -9.74 -11.86
N LEU A 322 -21.46 -9.76 -11.71
CA LEU A 322 -20.78 -9.22 -10.53
C LEU A 322 -21.03 -7.71 -10.34
N GLY A 323 -21.03 -6.92 -11.39
CA GLY A 323 -21.37 -5.50 -11.34
C GLY A 323 -22.85 -5.18 -11.57
N GLY A 324 -23.72 -6.19 -11.66
CA GLY A 324 -25.14 -6.02 -11.97
C GLY A 324 -25.44 -5.70 -13.43
N THR A 325 -24.40 -5.60 -14.28
CA THR A 325 -24.47 -5.36 -15.73
C THR A 325 -23.54 -6.31 -16.46
N ALA A 326 -23.87 -6.62 -17.71
CA ALA A 326 -23.06 -7.47 -18.56
C ALA A 326 -23.22 -7.07 -20.03
N PHE A 327 -22.30 -7.48 -20.89
CA PHE A 327 -22.38 -7.24 -22.33
C PHE A 327 -22.81 -8.51 -23.07
N ARG A 328 -23.95 -8.45 -23.76
CA ARG A 328 -24.53 -9.58 -24.48
C ARG A 328 -24.41 -9.42 -25.99
N LEU A 329 -23.86 -10.43 -26.65
CA LEU A 329 -23.88 -10.60 -28.10
C LEU A 329 -25.00 -11.57 -28.51
N ARG A 330 -25.84 -11.17 -29.47
CA ARG A 330 -27.01 -11.92 -29.93
C ARG A 330 -26.86 -12.48 -31.34
N PRO A 331 -27.56 -13.56 -31.69
CA PRO A 331 -27.73 -13.97 -33.05
C PRO A 331 -28.39 -12.88 -33.91
N GLY A 332 -27.95 -12.77 -35.17
CA GLY A 332 -28.54 -11.85 -36.15
C GLY A 332 -27.52 -11.36 -37.18
N GLY A 333 -27.65 -11.87 -38.41
CA GLY A 333 -26.84 -11.40 -39.55
C GLY A 333 -25.34 -11.76 -39.57
N GLY A 334 -24.93 -12.80 -38.83
CA GLY A 334 -23.55 -13.29 -38.83
C GLY A 334 -22.90 -13.26 -37.45
N GLU A 335 -21.57 -13.17 -37.42
CA GLU A 335 -20.79 -13.08 -36.20
C GLU A 335 -20.94 -11.70 -35.56
N SER A 336 -20.82 -11.64 -34.24
CA SER A 336 -20.77 -10.39 -33.47
C SER A 336 -19.53 -10.37 -32.59
N SER A 337 -18.96 -9.20 -32.33
CA SER A 337 -17.75 -9.04 -31.50
C SER A 337 -17.82 -7.80 -30.64
N ALA A 338 -17.36 -7.91 -29.41
CA ALA A 338 -17.14 -6.81 -28.51
C ALA A 338 -15.76 -6.91 -27.86
N TRP A 339 -15.26 -5.78 -27.36
CA TRP A 339 -13.92 -5.64 -26.84
C TRP A 339 -13.81 -4.55 -25.78
N VAL A 340 -12.76 -4.65 -24.98
CA VAL A 340 -12.25 -3.59 -24.11
C VAL A 340 -10.73 -3.54 -24.25
N TRP A 341 -10.15 -2.38 -24.09
CA TRP A 341 -8.71 -2.20 -24.16
C TRP A 341 -8.16 -1.42 -22.96
N THR A 342 -6.86 -1.59 -22.71
CA THR A 342 -6.10 -0.84 -21.72
C THR A 342 -4.69 -0.57 -22.20
N THR A 343 -4.05 0.48 -21.65
CA THR A 343 -2.62 0.77 -21.84
C THR A 343 -1.81 0.50 -20.56
N GLU A 344 -2.46 0.08 -19.48
CA GLU A 344 -1.90 0.04 -18.13
C GLU A 344 -1.52 -1.39 -17.72
N PHE A 345 -0.79 -2.12 -18.55
CA PHE A 345 -0.40 -3.46 -18.18
C PHE A 345 1.11 -3.66 -18.07
N PHE A 346 1.51 -4.58 -17.19
CA PHE A 346 2.90 -4.82 -16.86
C PHE A 346 3.56 -5.72 -17.89
N GLN A 347 4.68 -5.27 -18.40
CA GLN A 347 5.41 -5.95 -19.45
C GLN A 347 6.15 -7.18 -18.93
N GLU A 348 6.34 -8.14 -19.83
CA GLU A 348 7.15 -9.36 -19.61
C GLU A 348 6.69 -10.22 -18.44
N THR A 349 5.52 -9.94 -17.86
CA THR A 349 4.93 -10.76 -16.81
C THR A 349 3.90 -11.69 -17.42
N PRO A 350 3.97 -13.02 -17.18
CA PRO A 350 2.96 -13.95 -17.63
C PRO A 350 1.70 -13.84 -16.77
N PHE A 351 0.54 -13.78 -17.45
CA PHE A 351 -0.77 -13.66 -16.85
C PHE A 351 -1.75 -14.64 -17.46
N VAL A 352 -2.87 -14.86 -16.76
CA VAL A 352 -4.04 -15.58 -17.26
C VAL A 352 -5.26 -14.67 -17.15
N ALA A 353 -5.92 -14.43 -18.28
CA ALA A 353 -7.20 -13.73 -18.36
C ALA A 353 -8.34 -14.76 -18.34
N TYR A 354 -9.25 -14.65 -17.38
CA TYR A 354 -10.42 -15.50 -17.25
C TYR A 354 -11.65 -14.74 -17.72
N PHE A 355 -12.15 -15.09 -18.90
CA PHE A 355 -13.38 -14.53 -19.44
C PHE A 355 -14.59 -15.19 -18.77
N ARG A 356 -15.37 -14.42 -18.05
CA ARG A 356 -16.55 -14.88 -17.33
C ARG A 356 -17.77 -14.80 -18.22
N LEU A 357 -18.11 -15.92 -18.85
CA LEU A 357 -19.12 -16.03 -19.90
C LEU A 357 -20.30 -16.89 -19.48
N LYS A 358 -21.49 -16.60 -20.03
CA LYS A 358 -22.65 -17.50 -20.03
C LYS A 358 -23.29 -17.54 -21.38
N VAL A 359 -24.05 -18.63 -21.63
CA VAL A 359 -24.83 -18.85 -22.84
C VAL A 359 -26.27 -19.24 -22.52
N ASN A 360 -27.21 -18.94 -23.41
CA ASN A 360 -28.60 -19.36 -23.31
C ASN A 360 -28.85 -20.75 -23.94
N ASN A 361 -27.84 -21.32 -24.60
CA ASN A 361 -27.91 -22.67 -25.21
C ASN A 361 -26.56 -23.39 -25.04
N ASN A 362 -26.53 -24.43 -24.21
CA ASN A 362 -25.35 -25.26 -23.96
C ASN A 362 -25.40 -26.62 -24.64
N THR A 363 -26.32 -26.86 -25.59
CA THR A 363 -26.42 -28.14 -26.30
C THR A 363 -25.68 -28.16 -27.63
N SER A 364 -25.27 -26.99 -28.15
CA SER A 364 -24.57 -26.90 -29.43
C SER A 364 -23.19 -27.55 -29.37
N SER A 365 -22.94 -28.51 -30.27
CA SER A 365 -21.60 -29.08 -30.48
C SER A 365 -20.72 -28.24 -31.42
N GLY A 366 -21.29 -27.22 -32.05
CA GLY A 366 -20.58 -26.21 -32.83
C GLY A 366 -20.03 -25.08 -31.97
N GLU A 367 -19.16 -24.27 -32.55
CA GLU A 367 -18.65 -23.08 -31.92
C GLU A 367 -19.76 -22.06 -31.64
N VAL A 368 -19.83 -21.56 -30.43
CA VAL A 368 -20.75 -20.48 -30.01
C VAL A 368 -20.01 -19.19 -29.63
N ALA A 369 -18.76 -19.30 -29.18
CA ALA A 369 -17.94 -18.17 -28.82
C ALA A 369 -16.45 -18.37 -29.13
N ARG A 370 -15.71 -17.28 -29.31
CA ARG A 370 -14.26 -17.23 -29.33
C ARG A 370 -13.78 -16.10 -28.44
N ILE A 371 -12.72 -16.33 -27.70
CA ILE A 371 -12.10 -15.32 -26.82
C ILE A 371 -10.63 -15.15 -27.16
N PHE A 372 -10.14 -13.91 -26.99
CA PHE A 372 -8.78 -13.49 -27.32
C PHE A 372 -8.24 -12.50 -26.31
N VAL A 373 -6.94 -12.56 -26.10
CA VAL A 373 -6.17 -11.41 -25.60
C VAL A 373 -5.23 -10.99 -26.70
N LYS A 374 -5.16 -9.69 -27.00
CA LYS A 374 -4.33 -9.13 -28.06
C LYS A 374 -3.50 -7.96 -27.50
N GLY A 375 -2.23 -7.88 -27.88
CA GLY A 375 -1.39 -6.77 -27.47
C GLY A 375 0.07 -6.95 -27.87
N GLY A 376 0.76 -5.81 -28.04
CA GLY A 376 2.18 -5.80 -28.43
C GLY A 376 2.46 -6.45 -29.79
N GLY A 377 1.46 -6.49 -30.69
CA GLY A 377 1.55 -7.18 -31.99
C GLY A 377 1.35 -8.69 -31.91
N THR A 378 0.90 -9.23 -30.78
CA THR A 378 0.67 -10.65 -30.56
C THR A 378 -0.81 -10.91 -30.26
N ASP A 379 -1.36 -11.96 -30.89
CA ASP A 379 -2.69 -12.50 -30.60
C ASP A 379 -2.55 -13.77 -29.76
N TYR A 380 -3.09 -13.76 -28.54
CA TYR A 380 -3.20 -14.91 -27.64
C TYR A 380 -4.60 -15.53 -27.79
N GLY A 381 -4.67 -16.77 -28.21
CA GLY A 381 -5.90 -17.37 -28.67
C GLY A 381 -5.99 -17.47 -30.20
N PRO A 382 -7.17 -17.68 -30.82
CA PRO A 382 -8.48 -17.79 -30.17
C PRO A 382 -8.63 -19.06 -29.34
N LEU A 383 -9.30 -18.94 -28.18
CA LEU A 383 -9.92 -20.08 -27.54
C LEU A 383 -11.35 -20.18 -28.09
N SER A 384 -11.61 -21.24 -28.85
CA SER A 384 -12.94 -21.56 -29.42
C SER A 384 -13.77 -22.34 -28.42
N LEU A 385 -14.99 -21.88 -28.13
CA LEU A 385 -15.90 -22.47 -27.18
C LEU A 385 -17.16 -22.99 -27.87
N LYS A 386 -17.56 -24.22 -27.53
CA LYS A 386 -18.81 -24.83 -27.93
C LYS A 386 -19.87 -24.62 -26.86
N GLY A 387 -21.15 -24.75 -27.23
CA GLY A 387 -22.22 -24.76 -26.23
C GLY A 387 -22.00 -25.83 -25.16
N THR A 388 -21.53 -27.01 -25.56
CA THR A 388 -21.24 -28.15 -24.66
C THR A 388 -20.08 -27.91 -23.68
N ASP A 389 -19.28 -26.86 -23.83
CA ASP A 389 -18.23 -26.50 -22.89
C ASP A 389 -18.79 -25.74 -21.66
N PHE A 390 -20.04 -25.28 -21.76
CA PHE A 390 -20.78 -24.68 -20.66
C PHE A 390 -21.55 -25.74 -19.87
N THR A 391 -21.32 -25.79 -18.56
CA THR A 391 -21.95 -26.82 -17.69
C THR A 391 -23.46 -26.61 -17.52
N SER A 392 -23.93 -25.35 -17.60
CA SER A 392 -25.35 -25.00 -17.53
C SER A 392 -25.65 -23.74 -18.34
N ILE A 393 -26.93 -23.59 -18.72
CA ILE A 393 -27.43 -22.35 -19.35
C ILE A 393 -27.57 -21.25 -18.32
N ASP A 394 -27.42 -20.00 -18.75
CA ASP A 394 -27.60 -18.78 -17.95
C ASP A 394 -26.76 -18.69 -16.66
N ALA A 395 -25.75 -19.55 -16.52
CA ALA A 395 -24.78 -19.50 -15.43
C ALA A 395 -23.40 -19.08 -15.96
N TYR A 396 -22.77 -18.13 -15.28
CA TYR A 396 -21.45 -17.68 -15.64
C TYR A 396 -20.39 -18.74 -15.32
N GLN A 397 -19.42 -18.88 -16.23
CA GLN A 397 -18.32 -19.81 -16.15
C GLN A 397 -17.06 -19.14 -16.69
N ASP A 398 -15.91 -19.41 -16.08
CA ASP A 398 -14.64 -18.77 -16.41
C ASP A 398 -13.86 -19.58 -17.44
N PHE A 399 -13.35 -18.92 -18.49
CA PHE A 399 -12.55 -19.53 -19.55
C PHE A 399 -11.20 -18.84 -19.66
N PRO A 400 -10.08 -19.57 -19.47
CA PRO A 400 -8.75 -18.99 -19.38
C PRO A 400 -8.10 -18.74 -20.74
N VAL A 401 -7.38 -17.61 -20.85
CA VAL A 401 -6.44 -17.32 -21.93
C VAL A 401 -5.13 -16.83 -21.31
N ALA A 402 -4.07 -17.63 -21.43
CA ALA A 402 -2.74 -17.22 -20.98
C ALA A 402 -2.13 -16.19 -21.94
N PHE A 403 -1.46 -15.18 -21.41
CA PHE A 403 -0.81 -14.13 -22.21
C PHE A 403 0.39 -13.54 -21.49
N THR A 404 1.28 -12.91 -22.27
CA THR A 404 2.37 -12.06 -21.75
C THR A 404 2.40 -10.79 -22.58
N PHE A 405 2.27 -9.64 -21.93
CA PHE A 405 2.28 -8.37 -22.66
C PHE A 405 3.71 -7.95 -22.97
N HIS A 406 4.02 -7.77 -24.27
CA HIS A 406 5.29 -7.25 -24.75
C HIS A 406 5.08 -5.84 -25.29
N HIS A 407 5.87 -4.88 -24.81
CA HIS A 407 5.75 -3.51 -25.28
C HIS A 407 6.15 -3.39 -26.75
N ASN A 408 5.22 -2.85 -27.54
CA ASN A 408 5.48 -2.47 -28.92
C ASN A 408 5.07 -1.01 -29.10
N PRO A 409 6.00 -0.08 -29.41
CA PRO A 409 5.66 1.33 -29.60
C PRO A 409 4.60 1.60 -30.68
N ALA A 410 4.40 0.66 -31.61
CA ALA A 410 3.37 0.74 -32.66
C ALA A 410 2.01 0.13 -32.21
N ASP A 411 1.97 -0.60 -31.12
CA ASP A 411 0.78 -1.26 -30.57
C ASP A 411 0.89 -1.32 -29.04
N VAL A 412 0.46 -0.24 -28.39
CA VAL A 412 0.53 -0.03 -26.94
C VAL A 412 -0.69 -0.57 -26.20
N PHE A 413 -1.69 -1.09 -26.93
CA PHE A 413 -2.94 -1.54 -26.34
C PHE A 413 -2.91 -3.01 -26.00
N LEU A 414 -3.46 -3.36 -24.84
CA LEU A 414 -3.88 -4.70 -24.49
C LEU A 414 -5.39 -4.77 -24.64
N ILE A 415 -5.88 -5.72 -25.42
CA ILE A 415 -7.29 -5.85 -25.81
C ILE A 415 -7.82 -7.20 -25.33
N PHE A 416 -8.93 -7.18 -24.62
CA PHE A 416 -9.73 -8.36 -24.29
C PHE A 416 -10.95 -8.38 -25.19
N GLN A 417 -11.04 -9.39 -26.04
CA GLN A 417 -12.06 -9.49 -27.09
C GLN A 417 -12.81 -10.79 -27.00
N PHE A 418 -14.13 -10.74 -27.16
CA PHE A 418 -14.95 -11.92 -27.33
C PHE A 418 -15.84 -11.82 -28.56
N TRP A 419 -16.05 -12.96 -29.19
CA TRP A 419 -16.86 -13.11 -30.36
C TRP A 419 -17.97 -14.09 -30.08
N ARG A 420 -19.09 -13.89 -30.73
CA ARG A 420 -20.21 -14.83 -30.80
C ARG A 420 -20.30 -15.37 -32.21
N SER A 421 -20.41 -16.68 -32.35
CA SER A 421 -20.75 -17.41 -33.54
C SER A 421 -21.97 -18.31 -33.28
N GLY A 422 -22.47 -19.00 -34.30
CA GLY A 422 -23.62 -19.93 -34.12
C GLY A 422 -24.94 -19.23 -33.78
N ASP A 423 -25.79 -19.93 -33.00
CA ASP A 423 -27.18 -19.57 -32.70
C ASP A 423 -27.45 -19.23 -31.22
N ALA A 424 -26.44 -19.27 -30.36
CA ALA A 424 -26.56 -18.92 -28.95
C ALA A 424 -26.32 -17.43 -28.70
N ASP A 425 -27.01 -16.85 -27.72
CA ASP A 425 -26.57 -15.63 -27.07
C ASP A 425 -25.31 -15.93 -26.23
N VAL A 426 -24.32 -15.05 -26.30
CA VAL A 426 -23.13 -15.10 -25.45
C VAL A 426 -23.05 -13.80 -24.64
N THR A 427 -23.02 -13.94 -23.32
CA THR A 427 -22.97 -12.79 -22.42
C THR A 427 -21.67 -12.84 -21.64
N LEU A 428 -20.92 -11.73 -21.66
CA LEU A 428 -19.71 -11.52 -20.89
C LEU A 428 -20.03 -10.63 -19.69
N ASP A 429 -19.75 -11.13 -18.49
CA ASP A 429 -19.78 -10.37 -17.23
C ASP A 429 -18.55 -9.47 -17.12
N GLY A 430 -17.37 -10.09 -17.24
CA GLY A 430 -16.09 -9.40 -17.17
C GLY A 430 -14.92 -10.34 -17.40
N VAL A 431 -13.72 -9.81 -17.19
CA VAL A 431 -12.46 -10.55 -17.33
C VAL A 431 -11.65 -10.38 -16.06
N TYR A 432 -11.43 -11.49 -15.34
CA TYR A 432 -10.45 -11.54 -14.24
C TYR A 432 -9.04 -11.70 -14.81
N ILE A 433 -8.07 -11.09 -14.18
CA ILE A 433 -6.67 -11.25 -14.57
C ILE A 433 -5.84 -11.62 -13.35
N PHE A 434 -5.16 -12.74 -13.45
CA PHE A 434 -4.27 -13.29 -12.44
C PHE A 434 -2.86 -13.43 -12.99
N ALA A 435 -1.86 -13.24 -12.15
CA ALA A 435 -0.51 -13.68 -12.46
C ALA A 435 -0.50 -15.20 -12.69
N ASP A 436 0.48 -15.68 -13.46
CA ASP A 436 0.60 -17.13 -13.69
C ASP A 436 0.75 -17.89 -12.38
N SER A 437 0.35 -19.17 -12.41
CA SER A 437 0.33 -20.00 -11.22
C SER A 437 1.73 -20.28 -10.68
N GLN A 438 1.86 -20.26 -9.37
CA GLN A 438 3.09 -20.61 -8.65
C GLN A 438 2.80 -21.62 -7.53
N PRO A 439 3.80 -22.39 -7.08
CA PRO A 439 3.60 -23.35 -5.99
C PRO A 439 3.08 -22.67 -4.73
N VAL A 440 2.13 -23.31 -4.04
CA VAL A 440 1.67 -22.81 -2.74
C VAL A 440 2.78 -23.00 -1.71
N GLN A 441 3.04 -21.98 -0.94
CA GLN A 441 3.86 -21.97 0.26
C GLN A 441 3.37 -20.88 1.21
N SER A 442 3.52 -21.07 2.51
CA SER A 442 3.15 -20.05 3.49
C SER A 442 4.32 -19.87 4.48
N PRO A 443 4.91 -18.67 4.59
CA PRO A 443 4.58 -17.44 3.85
C PRO A 443 5.01 -17.49 2.38
N LEU A 444 4.27 -16.76 1.53
CA LEU A 444 4.61 -16.55 0.12
C LEU A 444 4.90 -15.06 -0.12
N THR A 445 6.12 -14.74 -0.52
CA THR A 445 6.46 -13.38 -0.97
C THR A 445 6.19 -13.24 -2.46
N TRP A 446 5.33 -12.31 -2.82
CA TRP A 446 4.95 -12.05 -4.20
C TRP A 446 5.47 -10.67 -4.65
N PRO A 447 6.41 -10.62 -5.59
CA PRO A 447 6.82 -9.38 -6.24
C PRO A 447 5.64 -8.80 -7.02
N LEU A 448 5.30 -7.55 -6.73
CA LEU A 448 4.16 -6.90 -7.37
C LEU A 448 4.50 -6.53 -8.83
N PRO A 449 3.76 -7.05 -9.80
CA PRO A 449 3.92 -6.60 -11.17
C PRO A 449 3.70 -5.09 -11.27
N GLY A 450 4.67 -4.36 -11.83
CA GLY A 450 4.61 -2.90 -11.95
C GLY A 450 4.99 -2.11 -10.71
N GLY A 451 5.43 -2.79 -9.61
CA GLY A 451 6.12 -2.11 -8.51
C GLY A 451 5.27 -1.78 -7.33
N ASN A 452 4.76 -0.85 -6.87
CA ASN A 452 4.28 -0.45 -5.56
C ASN A 452 2.87 -0.96 -5.20
N TYR A 453 2.73 -1.53 -4.00
CA TYR A 453 1.43 -1.78 -3.41
C TYR A 453 0.70 -0.45 -3.14
N ARG A 454 -0.54 -0.34 -3.62
CA ARG A 454 -1.37 0.85 -3.53
C ARG A 454 -2.57 0.68 -2.60
N GLY A 455 -2.50 -0.23 -1.64
CA GLY A 455 -3.61 -0.51 -0.72
C GLY A 455 -4.78 -1.28 -1.33
N GLY A 456 -4.69 -1.72 -2.58
CA GLY A 456 -5.69 -2.60 -3.21
C GLY A 456 -5.66 -4.00 -2.62
N GLY A 457 -6.81 -4.70 -2.55
CA GLY A 457 -6.87 -6.09 -2.11
C GLY A 457 -6.07 -7.02 -3.03
N ILE A 458 -5.54 -8.08 -2.48
CA ILE A 458 -4.95 -9.17 -3.26
C ILE A 458 -5.95 -10.30 -3.33
N TRP A 459 -6.36 -10.66 -4.53
CA TRP A 459 -7.17 -11.85 -4.75
C TRP A 459 -6.31 -13.07 -4.92
N VAL A 460 -6.76 -14.15 -4.31
CA VAL A 460 -6.13 -15.46 -4.32
C VAL A 460 -7.08 -16.46 -4.99
N ARG A 461 -6.55 -17.28 -5.88
CA ARG A 461 -7.25 -18.38 -6.51
C ARG A 461 -6.33 -19.60 -6.57
N TYR A 462 -6.75 -20.70 -5.99
CA TYR A 462 -5.97 -21.94 -6.04
C TYR A 462 -6.31 -22.75 -7.28
N THR A 463 -5.35 -23.53 -7.76
CA THR A 463 -5.52 -24.43 -8.90
C THR A 463 -4.73 -25.72 -8.71
N ASP A 464 -5.32 -26.84 -9.20
CA ASP A 464 -4.66 -28.14 -9.24
C ASP A 464 -3.87 -28.39 -10.54
N GLY A 465 -3.87 -27.42 -11.47
CA GLY A 465 -3.25 -27.55 -12.78
C GLY A 465 -4.02 -28.44 -13.78
N ALA A 466 -5.07 -29.11 -13.34
CA ALA A 466 -5.94 -29.93 -14.19
C ALA A 466 -7.22 -29.19 -14.67
N GLY A 467 -7.33 -27.90 -14.29
CA GLY A 467 -8.46 -27.04 -14.67
C GLY A 467 -9.51 -26.89 -13.56
N HIS A 468 -9.25 -27.38 -12.36
CA HIS A 468 -10.08 -27.08 -11.20
C HIS A 468 -9.53 -25.87 -10.47
N PHE A 469 -10.44 -24.98 -10.06
CA PHE A 469 -10.13 -23.74 -9.39
C PHE A 469 -10.96 -23.60 -8.12
N SER A 470 -10.36 -23.02 -7.07
CA SER A 470 -11.12 -22.57 -5.91
C SER A 470 -11.98 -21.34 -6.27
N PRO A 471 -12.96 -20.97 -5.43
CA PRO A 471 -13.48 -19.62 -5.43
C PRO A 471 -12.34 -18.60 -5.30
N ILE A 472 -12.60 -17.35 -5.75
CA ILE A 472 -11.68 -16.25 -5.54
C ILE A 472 -11.86 -15.76 -4.10
N GLU A 473 -10.78 -15.66 -3.36
CA GLU A 473 -10.74 -15.18 -1.99
C GLU A 473 -9.87 -13.94 -1.92
N GLU A 474 -10.14 -13.04 -0.98
CA GLU A 474 -9.25 -11.92 -0.68
C GLU A 474 -8.21 -12.39 0.34
N ALA A 475 -6.93 -12.19 0.01
CA ALA A 475 -5.86 -12.46 0.97
C ALA A 475 -5.90 -11.41 2.09
N ASP A 476 -5.68 -11.88 3.30
CA ASP A 476 -5.47 -10.99 4.43
C ASP A 476 -4.06 -10.39 4.36
N LEU A 477 -3.99 -9.07 4.15
CA LEU A 477 -2.75 -8.29 4.10
C LEU A 477 -2.46 -7.61 5.44
N THR A 478 -3.01 -8.13 6.52
CA THR A 478 -2.67 -7.65 7.86
C THR A 478 -1.19 -7.88 8.16
N PRO A 479 -0.59 -7.07 9.06
CA PRO A 479 0.76 -7.33 9.52
C PRO A 479 0.89 -8.76 10.01
N ALA A 480 1.97 -9.43 9.57
CA ALA A 480 2.26 -10.76 10.05
C ALA A 480 2.42 -10.78 11.57
N GLU A 481 1.94 -11.85 12.17
CA GLU A 481 2.14 -12.09 13.58
C GLU A 481 3.63 -12.25 13.87
N ARG A 482 4.10 -11.44 14.82
CA ARG A 482 5.52 -11.38 15.18
C ARG A 482 5.70 -11.43 16.69
N LEU A 483 6.66 -12.23 17.10
CA LEU A 483 7.15 -12.27 18.45
C LEU A 483 8.31 -11.27 18.63
N VAL A 484 8.15 -10.30 19.53
CA VAL A 484 9.17 -9.29 19.85
C VAL A 484 9.51 -9.39 21.34
N VAL A 485 10.79 -9.51 21.64
CA VAL A 485 11.29 -9.66 23.02
C VAL A 485 12.30 -8.55 23.33
N SER A 486 12.15 -7.91 24.48
CA SER A 486 13.05 -6.85 24.94
C SER A 486 13.36 -7.00 26.43
N PRO A 487 14.62 -6.77 26.85
CA PRO A 487 15.82 -6.51 26.06
C PRO A 487 16.35 -7.76 25.33
N GLU A 488 17.18 -7.57 24.33
CA GLU A 488 17.77 -8.65 23.51
C GLU A 488 18.89 -9.45 24.23
N ALA A 489 19.30 -9.03 25.40
CA ALA A 489 20.30 -9.72 26.24
C ALA A 489 20.17 -9.30 27.71
N LEU A 490 20.57 -10.19 28.61
CA LEU A 490 20.60 -9.93 30.05
C LEU A 490 22.02 -10.08 30.60
N VAL A 491 22.40 -9.17 31.52
CA VAL A 491 23.70 -9.24 32.20
C VAL A 491 23.48 -9.12 33.70
N PHE A 492 23.91 -10.11 34.45
CA PHE A 492 23.89 -10.13 35.92
C PHE A 492 25.31 -10.01 36.48
N LEU A 493 25.45 -9.19 37.52
CA LEU A 493 26.68 -9.03 38.26
C LEU A 493 26.44 -9.45 39.70
N ALA A 494 27.26 -10.34 40.22
CA ALA A 494 27.14 -10.90 41.55
C ALA A 494 28.47 -10.97 42.30
N GLU A 495 28.47 -10.81 43.62
CA GLU A 495 29.62 -11.05 44.50
C GLU A 495 29.52 -12.45 45.13
N VAL A 496 30.64 -13.18 45.12
CA VAL A 496 30.69 -14.52 45.71
C VAL A 496 30.29 -14.47 47.21
N GLY A 497 29.43 -15.41 47.63
CA GLY A 497 28.96 -15.48 49.04
C GLY A 497 27.97 -14.39 49.45
N LYS A 498 27.49 -13.59 48.55
CA LYS A 498 26.39 -12.62 48.73
C LYS A 498 25.08 -13.20 48.21
N PRO A 499 23.92 -12.61 48.57
CA PRO A 499 22.65 -12.97 47.97
C PRO A 499 22.66 -12.76 46.45
N SER A 500 21.86 -13.53 45.73
CA SER A 500 21.68 -13.38 44.27
C SER A 500 21.28 -11.95 43.91
N PRO A 501 21.72 -11.45 42.77
CA PRO A 501 21.39 -10.10 42.30
C PRO A 501 19.88 -9.99 42.03
N PRO A 502 19.33 -8.75 41.98
CA PRO A 502 17.94 -8.54 41.67
C PRO A 502 17.54 -9.17 40.35
N ALA A 503 16.29 -9.65 40.29
CA ALA A 503 15.72 -10.15 39.05
C ALA A 503 15.69 -9.07 37.97
N GLN A 504 15.80 -9.48 36.70
CA GLN A 504 15.58 -8.67 35.52
C GLN A 504 14.32 -9.16 34.80
N THR A 505 13.83 -8.35 33.87
CA THR A 505 12.55 -8.61 33.21
C THR A 505 12.75 -8.63 31.69
N LEU A 506 12.13 -9.60 31.04
CA LEU A 506 11.87 -9.58 29.60
C LEU A 506 10.42 -9.19 29.38
N THR A 507 10.19 -8.28 28.47
CA THR A 507 8.85 -7.93 27.97
C THR A 507 8.65 -8.62 26.64
N ILE A 508 7.56 -9.36 26.53
CA ILE A 508 7.15 -10.06 25.33
C ILE A 508 6.05 -9.21 24.68
N ARG A 509 6.19 -8.88 23.43
CA ARG A 509 5.17 -8.16 22.67
C ARG A 509 4.74 -8.99 21.48
N GLN A 510 3.45 -9.18 21.37
CA GLN A 510 2.82 -9.78 20.21
C GLN A 510 2.46 -8.66 19.23
N GLU A 511 2.95 -8.76 18.01
CA GLU A 511 2.58 -7.90 16.88
C GLU A 511 1.79 -8.72 15.88
N GLY A 512 0.88 -8.11 15.13
CA GLY A 512 0.00 -8.76 14.18
C GLY A 512 -1.47 -8.67 14.59
N CYS A 513 -2.32 -9.36 13.85
CA CYS A 513 -3.78 -9.26 13.95
C CYS A 513 -4.42 -10.47 14.65
N GLN A 514 -3.73 -11.59 14.70
CA GLN A 514 -4.22 -12.80 15.36
C GLN A 514 -3.43 -13.08 16.64
N PRO A 515 -4.12 -13.40 17.74
CA PRO A 515 -3.43 -13.80 18.95
C PRO A 515 -2.73 -15.13 18.72
N PHE A 516 -1.55 -15.28 19.30
CA PHE A 516 -0.81 -16.54 19.29
C PHE A 516 -0.31 -16.87 20.70
N THR A 517 0.03 -18.13 20.94
CA THR A 517 0.60 -18.59 22.21
C THR A 517 2.13 -18.66 22.09
N TRP A 518 2.78 -18.47 23.22
CA TRP A 518 4.23 -18.61 23.33
C TRP A 518 4.63 -19.24 24.66
N GLY A 519 5.83 -19.81 24.68
CA GLY A 519 6.41 -20.42 25.87
C GLY A 519 7.83 -19.93 26.11
N VAL A 520 8.31 -20.09 27.34
CA VAL A 520 9.69 -19.74 27.73
C VAL A 520 10.40 -20.98 28.27
N SER A 521 11.66 -21.12 27.92
CA SER A 521 12.56 -22.13 28.45
C SER A 521 13.96 -21.57 28.62
N ASP A 522 14.78 -22.18 29.46
CA ASP A 522 16.18 -21.85 29.63
C ASP A 522 17.05 -23.11 29.63
N ASN A 523 18.37 -22.94 29.50
CA ASN A 523 19.32 -24.05 29.38
C ASN A 523 20.32 -24.16 30.53
N ALA A 524 20.08 -23.50 31.68
CA ALA A 524 21.04 -23.52 32.78
C ALA A 524 20.37 -23.64 34.15
N VAL A 525 20.85 -24.56 34.98
CA VAL A 525 20.32 -24.85 36.31
C VAL A 525 20.41 -23.69 37.33
N TRP A 526 21.22 -22.69 37.03
CA TRP A 526 21.38 -21.48 37.84
C TRP A 526 20.49 -20.32 37.36
N LEU A 527 19.76 -20.51 36.27
CA LEU A 527 18.84 -19.55 35.67
C LEU A 527 17.40 -20.01 35.96
N GLU A 528 16.55 -19.09 36.29
CA GLU A 528 15.12 -19.34 36.54
C GLU A 528 14.31 -18.31 35.81
N THR A 529 13.37 -18.78 35.01
CA THR A 529 12.41 -17.96 34.27
C THR A 529 11.01 -18.17 34.78
N GLU A 530 10.29 -17.10 35.12
CA GLU A 530 8.94 -17.12 35.65
C GLU A 530 8.05 -16.16 34.88
N LEU A 531 6.94 -16.67 34.34
CA LEU A 531 5.91 -15.82 33.75
C LEU A 531 5.20 -15.07 34.87
N VAL A 532 5.23 -13.74 34.81
CA VAL A 532 4.58 -12.90 35.80
C VAL A 532 3.20 -12.46 35.26
N GLU A 533 2.75 -11.30 35.47
CA GLU A 533 1.48 -10.81 34.95
C GLU A 533 1.60 -10.31 33.51
N GLY A 534 0.68 -10.73 32.64
CA GLY A 534 0.68 -10.33 31.21
C GLY A 534 1.84 -10.94 30.42
N ASP A 535 2.39 -10.15 29.49
CA ASP A 535 3.46 -10.56 28.59
C ASP A 535 4.85 -10.26 29.18
N THR A 536 5.07 -10.67 30.43
CA THR A 536 6.29 -10.34 31.17
C THR A 536 6.92 -11.60 31.78
N VAL A 537 8.20 -11.84 31.49
CA VAL A 537 9.00 -12.91 32.06
C VAL A 537 10.00 -12.34 33.05
N GLN A 538 9.90 -12.72 34.30
CA GLN A 538 10.90 -12.41 35.32
C GLN A 538 12.04 -13.42 35.23
N VAL A 539 13.26 -12.93 35.21
CA VAL A 539 14.49 -13.74 35.12
C VAL A 539 15.31 -13.55 36.37
N ARG A 540 15.59 -14.66 37.06
CA ARG A 540 16.41 -14.72 38.27
C ARG A 540 17.63 -15.60 38.04
N VAL A 541 18.69 -15.33 38.79
CA VAL A 541 19.88 -16.16 38.79
C VAL A 541 20.15 -16.63 40.24
N ASP A 542 20.44 -17.91 40.40
CA ASP A 542 20.92 -18.46 41.69
C ASP A 542 22.42 -18.61 41.65
N ILE A 543 23.12 -17.95 42.58
CA ILE A 543 24.57 -17.96 42.68
C ILE A 543 25.07 -18.83 43.84
N ALA A 544 24.19 -19.58 44.51
CA ALA A 544 24.55 -20.43 45.64
C ALA A 544 25.61 -21.48 45.23
N GLY A 545 26.76 -21.48 45.89
CA GLY A 545 27.85 -22.42 45.61
C GLY A 545 28.65 -22.14 44.30
N MET A 546 28.38 -21.03 43.61
CA MET A 546 29.11 -20.67 42.38
C MET A 546 30.50 -20.10 42.72
N ALA A 547 31.49 -20.47 41.95
CA ALA A 547 32.84 -19.92 41.99
C ALA A 547 32.93 -18.56 41.26
N ILE A 548 33.98 -17.81 41.52
CA ILE A 548 34.31 -16.62 40.75
C ILE A 548 34.52 -17.04 39.27
N GLY A 549 33.82 -16.34 38.36
CA GLY A 549 33.86 -16.67 36.95
C GLY A 549 32.80 -15.96 36.11
N SER A 550 32.79 -16.27 34.82
CA SER A 550 31.79 -15.82 33.87
C SER A 550 31.00 -17.04 33.39
N TYR A 551 29.67 -16.95 33.53
CA TYR A 551 28.73 -18.00 33.15
C TYR A 551 27.84 -17.48 32.05
N GLN A 552 27.44 -18.35 31.13
CA GLN A 552 26.57 -18.00 30.02
C GLN A 552 25.42 -19.00 29.94
N ALA A 553 24.27 -18.50 29.61
CA ALA A 553 23.07 -19.27 29.37
C ALA A 553 22.24 -18.64 28.25
N MET A 554 21.21 -19.34 27.83
CA MET A 554 20.28 -18.91 26.81
C MET A 554 18.85 -19.09 27.33
N ILE A 555 18.04 -18.06 27.21
CA ILE A 555 16.58 -18.16 27.33
C ILE A 555 16.04 -18.26 25.91
N THR A 556 15.13 -19.19 25.69
CA THR A 556 14.42 -19.34 24.41
C THR A 556 12.96 -19.02 24.63
N ILE A 557 12.44 -18.06 23.87
CA ILE A 557 11.02 -17.74 23.77
C ILE A 557 10.55 -18.29 22.43
N GLU A 558 9.58 -19.21 22.46
CA GLU A 558 9.11 -19.92 21.28
C GLU A 558 7.58 -19.78 21.15
N ALA A 559 7.11 -19.39 19.97
CA ALA A 559 5.72 -19.35 19.58
C ALA A 559 5.46 -20.38 18.46
N GLU A 560 4.23 -20.45 17.97
CA GLU A 560 3.85 -21.33 16.87
C GLU A 560 4.72 -21.06 15.62
N SER A 561 4.92 -22.08 14.81
CA SER A 561 5.86 -22.06 13.67
C SER A 561 5.54 -21.01 12.57
N TRP A 562 4.31 -20.54 12.54
CA TRP A 562 3.85 -19.50 11.61
C TRP A 562 4.11 -18.06 12.12
N VAL A 563 4.55 -17.90 13.38
CA VAL A 563 4.85 -16.59 13.97
C VAL A 563 6.25 -16.14 13.63
N LEU A 564 6.38 -14.96 13.03
CA LEU A 564 7.68 -14.39 12.67
C LEU A 564 8.50 -14.05 13.91
N GLY A 565 9.81 -14.19 13.79
CA GLY A 565 10.74 -13.92 14.89
C GLY A 565 10.78 -15.01 15.96
N SER A 566 10.05 -16.12 15.81
CA SER A 566 10.11 -17.29 16.69
C SER A 566 11.05 -18.35 16.10
N PRO A 567 11.89 -19.02 16.93
CA PRO A 567 12.18 -18.72 18.32
C PRO A 567 13.10 -17.51 18.51
N VAL A 568 12.92 -16.76 19.61
CA VAL A 568 13.84 -15.69 20.03
C VAL A 568 14.81 -16.26 21.07
N HIS A 569 16.10 -16.04 20.87
CA HIS A 569 17.16 -16.48 21.77
C HIS A 569 17.78 -15.29 22.50
N ILE A 570 17.60 -15.24 23.82
CA ILE A 570 18.10 -14.17 24.68
C ILE A 570 19.34 -14.67 25.42
N PRO A 571 20.55 -14.21 25.08
CA PRO A 571 21.76 -14.55 25.81
C PRO A 571 21.75 -13.94 27.20
N VAL A 572 22.07 -14.77 28.20
CA VAL A 572 22.21 -14.36 29.60
C VAL A 572 23.67 -14.53 30.00
N LYS A 573 24.28 -13.46 30.48
CA LYS A 573 25.63 -13.47 31.04
C LYS A 573 25.59 -13.17 32.52
N LEU A 574 26.15 -14.07 33.35
CA LEU A 574 26.35 -13.88 34.78
C LEU A 574 27.85 -13.77 35.07
N MET A 575 28.25 -12.69 35.72
CA MET A 575 29.61 -12.50 36.23
C MET A 575 29.60 -12.56 37.76
N VAL A 576 30.27 -13.58 38.31
CA VAL A 576 30.50 -13.72 39.74
C VAL A 576 31.93 -13.25 40.05
N ALA A 577 32.04 -12.17 40.78
CA ALA A 577 33.31 -11.56 41.17
C ALA A 577 33.54 -11.63 42.67
N GLU A 578 34.78 -11.49 43.14
CA GLU A 578 35.08 -11.37 44.56
C GLU A 578 34.49 -10.10 45.13
N LYS A 579 34.53 -8.99 44.35
CA LYS A 579 33.98 -7.69 44.72
C LYS A 579 33.62 -6.89 43.46
N ILE A 580 32.46 -6.20 43.51
CA ILE A 580 32.00 -5.30 42.44
C ILE A 580 32.23 -3.87 42.91
N TRP A 581 33.04 -3.13 42.12
CA TRP A 581 33.25 -1.72 42.34
C TRP A 581 32.30 -0.90 41.48
N ARG A 582 31.43 -0.08 42.12
CA ARG A 582 30.58 0.88 41.42
C ARG A 582 31.31 2.20 41.26
N CYS A 583 31.64 2.59 40.05
CA CYS A 583 32.17 3.89 39.74
C CYS A 583 31.02 4.84 39.34
N TYR A 584 30.77 5.86 40.12
CA TYR A 584 29.80 6.91 39.78
C TYR A 584 30.56 7.97 39.00
N LEU A 585 30.34 8.04 37.67
CA LEU A 585 30.75 9.16 36.86
C LEU A 585 29.73 10.28 37.06
N PRO A 586 30.10 11.46 37.61
CA PRO A 586 29.18 12.57 37.65
C PRO A 586 28.95 13.06 36.22
N LEU A 587 27.75 12.86 35.67
CA LEU A 587 27.30 13.54 34.48
C LEU A 587 27.11 15.04 34.82
N THR A 588 28.13 15.84 34.63
CA THR A 588 27.97 17.31 34.57
C THR A 588 27.42 17.64 33.18
N LEU A 589 26.12 17.82 33.06
CA LEU A 589 25.50 18.54 31.96
C LEU A 589 26.05 19.99 32.04
N ARG A 590 27.03 20.34 31.18
CA ARG A 590 27.35 21.72 30.92
C ARG A 590 26.22 22.32 30.11
N ASP A 591 25.40 23.10 30.79
CA ASP A 591 24.52 24.08 30.14
C ASP A 591 25.37 24.99 29.25
N HIS A 592 25.35 24.78 27.97
CA HIS A 592 25.74 25.80 27.01
C HIS A 592 24.47 26.58 26.65
N ARG A 593 24.24 27.68 27.44
CA ARG A 593 23.59 28.87 26.89
C ARG A 593 24.68 29.78 26.26
N PRO A 594 24.42 30.43 25.17
CA PRO A 594 23.57 31.60 25.02
C PRO A 594 22.36 31.38 24.11
#